data_da0653c529fec9765b151375391da14f
#
_entry.id   da0653c529fec9765b151375391da14f
#
_cell.length_a   1.000
_cell.length_b   1.000
_cell.length_c   1.000
_cell.angle_alpha   90.00
_cell.angle_beta   90.00
_cell.angle_gamma   90.00
#
_symmetry.space_group_name_H-M   'P 1'
#
loop_
_entity.id
_entity.type
_entity.pdbx_description
1 polymer ?
#
loop_
_entity_poly.entity_id
_entity_poly.type
_entity_poly.pdbx_seq_one_letter_code
_entity_poly.pdbx_strand_id
1 'polypeptide(L)'
;MKNYKIIFLLLIVTTISYAQPQPSNSSQLIEAYQKKAELTKSSRIKNIHFRNIGPTIMSGRVVALEVNPEDSTKFYVAYASGGVWYTNNNGTSFTSISEDWPTQNIGEITMD
;
A
#
# COMPACT_ATOMS: atom_id res chain seq x y z
N MET A 1 1.64 53.33 -7.18
CA MET A 1 2.56 52.59 -6.30
C MET A 1 1.90 51.53 -5.39
N LYS A 2 0.60 51.22 -5.51
CA LYS A 2 -0.11 50.29 -4.63
C LYS A 2 -0.17 48.84 -5.19
N ASN A 3 0.04 48.66 -6.48
CA ASN A 3 -0.19 47.37 -7.17
C ASN A 3 1.02 46.39 -7.16
N TYR A 4 2.24 46.89 -6.94
CA TYR A 4 3.44 46.00 -6.88
C TYR A 4 3.43 45.07 -5.66
N LYS A 5 2.82 45.46 -4.55
CA LYS A 5 2.66 44.61 -3.36
C LYS A 5 1.74 43.43 -3.63
N ILE A 6 0.70 43.60 -4.43
CA ILE A 6 -0.21 42.53 -4.83
C ILE A 6 0.48 41.57 -5.80
N ILE A 7 1.23 42.12 -6.77
CA ILE A 7 2.02 41.31 -7.70
C ILE A 7 3.08 40.49 -6.97
N PHE A 8 3.77 41.06 -5.99
CA PHE A 8 4.76 40.38 -5.17
C PHE A 8 4.14 39.28 -4.29
N LEU A 9 2.96 39.51 -3.73
CA LEU A 9 2.20 38.54 -2.97
C LEU A 9 1.73 37.35 -3.85
N LEU A 10 1.27 37.65 -5.07
CA LEU A 10 0.88 36.63 -6.06
C LEU A 10 2.06 35.77 -6.50
N LEU A 11 3.25 36.36 -6.65
CA LEU A 11 4.48 35.65 -7.03
C LEU A 11 4.95 34.70 -5.90
N ILE A 12 4.78 35.07 -4.63
CA ILE A 12 5.10 34.22 -3.48
C ILE A 12 4.15 33.03 -3.41
N VAL A 13 2.85 33.26 -3.67
CA VAL A 13 1.83 32.17 -3.64
C VAL A 13 2.09 31.11 -4.73
N THR A 14 2.59 31.50 -5.90
CA THR A 14 2.91 30.56 -6.98
C THR A 14 4.12 29.70 -6.70
N THR A 15 5.09 30.16 -5.90
CA THR A 15 6.29 29.38 -5.52
C THR A 15 6.00 28.31 -4.49
N ILE A 16 4.94 28.45 -3.70
CA ILE A 16 4.54 27.45 -2.68
C ILE A 16 3.84 26.23 -3.31
N SER A 17 3.34 26.36 -4.54
CA SER A 17 2.60 25.26 -5.22
C SER A 17 3.47 24.10 -5.71
N TYR A 18 4.78 24.18 -5.65
CA TYR A 18 5.70 23.12 -6.10
C TYR A 18 6.16 22.16 -5.01
N ALA A 19 5.55 22.20 -3.84
CA ALA A 19 5.93 21.37 -2.68
C ALA A 19 5.32 19.96 -2.73
N GLN A 20 5.03 19.40 -3.90
CA GLN A 20 4.66 17.98 -3.98
C GLN A 20 5.93 17.13 -3.91
N PRO A 21 5.99 16.14 -3.01
CA PRO A 21 7.12 15.21 -2.99
C PRO A 21 7.19 14.49 -4.34
N GLN A 22 8.39 14.42 -4.89
CA GLN A 22 8.64 13.70 -6.13
C GLN A 22 8.24 12.23 -5.96
N PRO A 23 7.55 11.63 -6.94
CA PRO A 23 7.22 10.20 -6.88
C PRO A 23 8.50 9.37 -6.78
N SER A 24 8.50 8.38 -5.89
CA SER A 24 9.60 7.45 -5.76
C SER A 24 9.83 6.71 -7.07
N ASN A 25 11.07 6.66 -7.52
CA ASN A 25 11.41 5.93 -8.72
C ASN A 25 11.47 4.41 -8.38
N SER A 26 11.21 3.55 -9.37
CA SER A 26 11.17 2.09 -9.19
C SER A 26 12.48 1.51 -8.63
N SER A 27 13.64 2.06 -8.99
CA SER A 27 14.93 1.63 -8.45
C SER A 27 15.05 1.90 -6.94
N GLN A 28 14.56 3.04 -6.47
CA GLN A 28 14.55 3.39 -5.04
C GLN A 28 13.62 2.46 -4.24
N LEU A 29 12.49 2.05 -4.83
CA LEU A 29 11.57 1.10 -4.20
C LEU A 29 12.21 -0.28 -4.08
N ILE A 30 12.87 -0.76 -5.13
CA ILE A 30 13.58 -2.05 -5.13
C ILE A 30 14.71 -2.04 -4.11
N GLU A 31 15.51 -0.98 -4.06
CA GLU A 31 16.60 -0.82 -3.09
C GLU A 31 16.08 -0.82 -1.65
N ALA A 32 15.00 -0.08 -1.39
CA ALA A 32 14.36 -0.05 -0.08
C ALA A 32 13.84 -1.44 0.35
N TYR A 33 13.27 -2.20 -0.59
CA TYR A 33 12.82 -3.57 -0.34
C TYR A 33 13.99 -4.53 -0.03
N GLN A 34 15.07 -4.45 -0.80
CA GLN A 34 16.28 -5.23 -0.56
C GLN A 34 16.89 -4.90 0.81
N LYS A 35 16.96 -3.62 1.15
CA LYS A 35 17.45 -3.17 2.47
C LYS A 35 16.57 -3.67 3.61
N LYS A 36 15.24 -3.68 3.45
CA LYS A 36 14.32 -4.28 4.42
C LYS A 36 14.64 -5.77 4.63
N ALA A 37 14.85 -6.52 3.54
CA ALA A 37 15.18 -7.94 3.60
C ALA A 37 16.51 -8.20 4.32
N GLU A 38 17.54 -7.40 4.08
CA GLU A 38 18.84 -7.48 4.77
C GLU A 38 18.71 -7.19 6.26
N LEU A 39 18.00 -6.11 6.61
CA LEU A 39 17.74 -5.76 8.02
C LEU A 39 16.98 -6.87 8.75
N THR A 40 16.03 -7.51 8.08
CA THR A 40 15.29 -8.65 8.65
C THR A 40 16.23 -9.84 8.91
N LYS A 41 17.12 -10.17 7.97
CA LYS A 41 18.12 -11.25 8.13
C LYS A 41 19.13 -10.99 9.26
N SER A 42 19.54 -9.74 9.44
CA SER A 42 20.51 -9.33 10.47
C SER A 42 19.86 -9.01 11.83
N SER A 43 18.55 -9.00 11.90
CA SER A 43 17.80 -8.66 13.12
C SER A 43 18.11 -9.66 14.26
N ARG A 44 18.32 -9.14 15.47
CA ARG A 44 18.50 -9.94 16.68
C ARG A 44 17.23 -10.71 17.07
N ILE A 45 16.07 -10.27 16.59
CA ILE A 45 14.76 -10.87 16.87
C ILE A 45 14.22 -11.70 15.70
N LYS A 46 15.04 -11.97 14.66
CA LYS A 46 14.62 -12.69 13.44
C LYS A 46 14.00 -14.08 13.70
N ASN A 47 14.34 -14.69 14.83
CA ASN A 47 13.82 -16.01 15.20
C ASN A 47 12.57 -15.94 16.10
N ILE A 48 12.09 -14.71 16.40
CA ILE A 48 10.85 -14.52 17.17
C ILE A 48 9.70 -14.44 16.17
N HIS A 49 8.79 -15.42 16.26
CA HIS A 49 7.58 -15.42 15.43
C HIS A 49 6.56 -14.46 16.04
N PHE A 50 6.35 -13.33 15.38
CA PHE A 50 5.27 -12.42 15.72
C PHE A 50 3.98 -12.92 15.07
N ARG A 51 2.91 -12.96 15.86
CA ARG A 51 1.56 -13.20 15.34
C ARG A 51 0.81 -11.87 15.31
N ASN A 52 0.24 -11.53 14.16
CA ASN A 52 -0.66 -10.41 14.07
C ASN A 52 -1.92 -10.69 14.94
N ILE A 53 -2.17 -9.83 15.91
CA ILE A 53 -3.33 -9.93 16.82
C ILE A 53 -4.40 -8.86 16.51
N GLY A 54 -4.25 -8.10 15.43
CA GLY A 54 -5.19 -7.11 14.96
C GLY A 54 -4.53 -5.81 14.50
N PRO A 55 -5.33 -4.90 13.97
CA PRO A 55 -6.77 -5.04 13.73
C PRO A 55 -7.06 -6.09 12.65
N THR A 56 -8.10 -6.89 12.86
CA THR A 56 -8.59 -7.90 11.90
C THR A 56 -9.58 -7.30 10.90
N ILE A 57 -9.71 -5.99 10.91
CA ILE A 57 -10.66 -5.26 10.06
C ILE A 57 -9.93 -4.82 8.80
N MET A 58 -10.42 -5.30 7.68
CA MET A 58 -10.01 -4.84 6.35
C MET A 58 -10.37 -3.36 6.20
N SER A 59 -9.42 -2.54 5.77
CA SER A 59 -9.58 -1.09 5.72
C SER A 59 -9.52 -0.58 4.29
N GLY A 60 -10.32 0.45 4.01
CA GLY A 60 -10.41 1.10 2.71
C GLY A 60 -11.53 0.56 1.83
N ARG A 61 -11.67 1.14 0.63
CA ARG A 61 -12.65 0.69 -0.35
C ARG A 61 -12.13 -0.56 -1.08
N VAL A 62 -13.02 -1.49 -1.38
CA VAL A 62 -12.75 -2.60 -2.29
C VAL A 62 -12.52 -2.03 -3.70
N VAL A 63 -11.44 -2.42 -4.34
CA VAL A 63 -11.09 -2.01 -5.71
C VAL A 63 -11.19 -3.16 -6.70
N ALA A 64 -10.98 -4.40 -6.24
CA ALA A 64 -11.14 -5.58 -7.07
C ALA A 64 -11.58 -6.79 -6.23
N LEU A 65 -12.26 -7.71 -6.89
CA LEU A 65 -12.66 -9.02 -6.38
C LEU A 65 -12.39 -10.05 -7.47
N GLU A 66 -11.54 -11.04 -7.15
CA GLU A 66 -11.19 -12.11 -8.06
C GLU A 66 -11.60 -13.46 -7.47
N VAL A 67 -12.50 -14.14 -8.16
CA VAL A 67 -13.08 -15.41 -7.73
C VAL A 67 -12.43 -16.55 -8.52
N ASN A 68 -12.02 -17.60 -7.81
CA ASN A 68 -11.52 -18.81 -8.46
C ASN A 68 -12.62 -19.43 -9.34
N PRO A 69 -12.41 -19.58 -10.67
CA PRO A 69 -13.42 -20.10 -11.58
C PRO A 69 -13.77 -21.58 -11.32
N GLU A 70 -12.87 -22.34 -10.71
CA GLU A 70 -13.08 -23.75 -10.38
C GLU A 70 -13.75 -23.95 -9.01
N ASP A 71 -13.62 -22.96 -8.12
CA ASP A 71 -14.17 -23.04 -6.75
C ASP A 71 -14.54 -21.65 -6.23
N SER A 72 -15.77 -21.27 -6.40
CA SER A 72 -16.29 -19.95 -6.02
C SER A 72 -16.27 -19.66 -4.51
N THR A 73 -15.96 -20.65 -3.67
CA THR A 73 -15.74 -20.44 -2.24
C THR A 73 -14.38 -19.82 -1.94
N LYS A 74 -13.48 -19.79 -2.95
CA LYS A 74 -12.15 -19.23 -2.89
C LYS A 74 -12.08 -17.95 -3.71
N PHE A 75 -11.71 -16.86 -3.08
CA PHE A 75 -11.58 -15.59 -3.76
C PHE A 75 -10.63 -14.62 -3.04
N TYR A 76 -10.18 -13.62 -3.80
CA TYR A 76 -9.33 -12.55 -3.32
C TYR A 76 -10.14 -11.26 -3.29
N VAL A 77 -9.90 -10.45 -2.26
CA VAL A 77 -10.45 -9.10 -2.13
C VAL A 77 -9.30 -8.12 -2.02
N ALA A 78 -9.24 -7.16 -2.94
CA ALA A 78 -8.24 -6.10 -2.93
C ALA A 78 -8.84 -4.80 -2.43
N TYR A 79 -8.12 -4.17 -1.52
CA TYR A 79 -8.47 -2.88 -0.93
C TYR A 79 -7.50 -1.80 -1.40
N ALA A 80 -8.01 -0.60 -1.67
CA ALA A 80 -7.20 0.51 -2.17
C ALA A 80 -6.01 0.86 -1.26
N SER A 81 -6.12 0.67 0.05
CA SER A 81 -5.09 0.95 1.05
C SER A 81 -4.95 -0.13 2.12
N GLY A 82 -5.67 -1.22 1.99
CA GLY A 82 -5.71 -2.31 2.96
C GLY A 82 -5.11 -3.62 2.45
N GLY A 83 -4.39 -3.59 1.32
CA GLY A 83 -3.74 -4.76 0.74
C GLY A 83 -4.71 -5.76 0.11
N VAL A 84 -4.24 -7.00 -0.05
CA VAL A 84 -4.98 -8.12 -0.64
C VAL A 84 -5.26 -9.17 0.42
N TRP A 85 -6.49 -9.62 0.44
CA TRP A 85 -7.00 -10.62 1.37
C TRP A 85 -7.56 -11.82 0.60
N TYR A 86 -7.32 -13.00 1.14
CA TYR A 86 -7.76 -14.26 0.57
C TYR A 86 -8.70 -15.00 1.50
N THR A 87 -9.73 -15.59 0.95
CA THR A 87 -10.60 -16.56 1.63
C THR A 87 -10.66 -17.87 0.88
N ASN A 88 -10.81 -18.98 1.60
CA ASN A 88 -11.04 -20.32 1.06
C ASN A 88 -12.33 -20.95 1.60
N ASN A 89 -13.16 -20.17 2.26
CA ASN A 89 -14.35 -20.63 2.95
C ASN A 89 -15.54 -19.67 2.79
N ASN A 90 -15.69 -19.13 1.56
CA ASN A 90 -16.78 -18.25 1.17
C ASN A 90 -16.90 -16.98 2.05
N GLY A 91 -15.76 -16.40 2.43
CA GLY A 91 -15.74 -15.16 3.20
C GLY A 91 -15.98 -15.32 4.71
N THR A 92 -16.04 -16.54 5.22
CA THR A 92 -16.19 -16.77 6.66
C THR A 92 -14.95 -16.30 7.44
N SER A 93 -13.75 -16.44 6.83
CA SER A 93 -12.52 -15.87 7.34
C SER A 93 -11.63 -15.42 6.19
N PHE A 94 -10.76 -14.47 6.50
CA PHE A 94 -9.80 -13.92 5.54
C PHE A 94 -8.39 -13.95 6.10
N THR A 95 -7.42 -14.17 5.22
CA THR A 95 -6.00 -14.09 5.50
C THR A 95 -5.39 -13.00 4.64
N SER A 96 -4.65 -12.06 5.23
CA SER A 96 -3.86 -11.11 4.46
C SER A 96 -2.72 -11.82 3.75
N ILE A 97 -2.54 -11.54 2.46
CA ILE A 97 -1.44 -12.11 1.66
C ILE A 97 -0.43 -11.06 1.24
N SER A 98 -0.68 -9.81 1.53
CA SER A 98 0.14 -8.67 1.12
C SER A 98 0.94 -8.03 2.25
N GLU A 99 0.98 -8.63 3.45
CA GLU A 99 1.64 -8.03 4.63
C GLU A 99 3.13 -7.74 4.41
N ASP A 100 3.81 -8.57 3.63
CA ASP A 100 5.24 -8.42 3.33
C ASP A 100 5.52 -7.63 2.04
N TRP A 101 4.49 -7.15 1.36
CA TRP A 101 4.66 -6.41 0.12
C TRP A 101 5.20 -5.00 0.39
N PRO A 102 5.92 -4.40 -0.59
CA PRO A 102 6.46 -3.03 -0.47
C PRO A 102 5.38 -1.97 -0.27
N THR A 103 4.15 -2.25 -0.71
CA THR A 103 3.00 -1.36 -0.61
C THR A 103 1.74 -2.14 -0.30
N GLN A 104 0.82 -1.51 0.41
CA GLN A 104 -0.54 -1.99 0.64
C GLN A 104 -1.56 -1.29 -0.26
N ASN A 105 -1.10 -0.42 -1.16
CA ASN A 105 -1.95 0.29 -2.11
C ASN A 105 -2.16 -0.58 -3.34
N ILE A 106 -3.40 -1.03 -3.55
CA ILE A 106 -3.77 -1.90 -4.66
C ILE A 106 -4.71 -1.15 -5.59
N GLY A 107 -4.42 -1.22 -6.90
CA GLY A 107 -5.28 -0.66 -7.95
C GLY A 107 -6.22 -1.70 -8.52
N GLU A 108 -5.68 -2.86 -8.87
CA GLU A 108 -6.41 -3.96 -9.50
C GLU A 108 -5.67 -5.27 -9.22
N ILE A 109 -6.40 -6.38 -9.27
CA ILE A 109 -5.85 -7.74 -9.27
C ILE A 109 -6.55 -8.55 -10.36
N THR A 110 -5.87 -9.56 -10.88
CA THR A 110 -6.43 -10.54 -11.81
C THR A 110 -5.82 -11.91 -11.55
N MET A 111 -6.57 -12.95 -11.90
CA MET A 111 -6.16 -14.34 -11.77
C MET A 111 -6.11 -14.98 -13.17
N ASP A 112 -5.05 -15.76 -13.42
CA ASP A 112 -4.86 -16.56 -14.66
C ASP A 112 -5.46 -17.96 -14.49
#